data_cef61b3d851dc640304ac1464a9daf52
#
_entry.id   cef61b3d851dc640304ac1464a9daf52
#
_cell.length_a   1.000
_cell.length_b   1.000
_cell.length_c   1.000
_cell.angle_alpha   90.00
_cell.angle_beta   90.00
_cell.angle_gamma   90.00
#
_symmetry.space_group_name_H-M   'P 1'
#
loop_
_entity.id
_entity.type
_entity.pdbx_description
1 polymer ?
#
loop_
_entity_poly.entity_id
_entity_poly.type
_entity_poly.pdbx_seq_one_letter_code
_entity_poly.pdbx_strand_id
1 'polypeptide(L)'
;MKRAWLIGLIGLVLMLSACSYNDSASTAALSEEEVQESVQNYYNEMSKIEQLGKSSREQFNETIAAYSAGTATSKEMEKAIAQFKDTATDISSQAKKVEISDRLPEKVKKLLDEAQIAFQSAYSLKEKASKGADSADVSADEFNELNQNADLAMLYGISKLNEARVATGLLEPDKDADPKAAADSKVVTGTDSKTVKP
;
A
#
# COMPACT_ATOMS: atom_id res chain seq x y z
N MET A 1 64.02 20.93 -35.75
CA MET A 1 64.15 19.51 -35.41
C MET A 1 62.76 19.00 -35.12
N LYS A 2 62.11 18.38 -36.12
CA LYS A 2 61.91 16.93 -36.22
C LYS A 2 61.27 16.40 -34.93
N ARG A 3 60.00 15.97 -34.91
CA ARG A 3 59.52 14.69 -35.49
C ARG A 3 58.03 14.65 -35.57
N ALA A 4 57.54 14.27 -36.72
CA ALA A 4 56.23 13.76 -36.99
C ALA A 4 55.92 12.52 -36.09
N TRP A 5 54.67 12.39 -35.69
CA TRP A 5 54.05 11.10 -35.39
C TRP A 5 52.65 11.05 -35.96
N LEU A 6 52.59 10.39 -37.10
CA LEU A 6 51.39 9.76 -37.64
C LEU A 6 51.04 8.58 -36.73
N ILE A 7 49.82 8.47 -36.34
CA ILE A 7 49.10 7.27 -35.92
C ILE A 7 47.66 7.76 -35.75
N GLY A 8 46.68 7.26 -36.31
CA GLY A 8 46.22 5.98 -36.74
C GLY A 8 44.74 6.16 -36.85
N LEU A 9 44.27 6.08 -38.07
CA LEU A 9 42.87 6.13 -38.41
C LEU A 9 42.22 4.84 -37.94
N ILE A 10 41.62 4.82 -36.75
CA ILE A 10 40.77 3.73 -36.33
C ILE A 10 39.35 4.18 -36.60
N GLY A 11 38.76 3.58 -37.60
CA GLY A 11 37.37 3.75 -37.98
C GLY A 11 36.45 3.38 -36.83
N LEU A 12 35.87 4.39 -36.20
CA LEU A 12 34.69 4.23 -35.37
C LEU A 12 33.48 4.08 -36.32
N VAL A 13 33.17 2.85 -36.64
CA VAL A 13 31.89 2.48 -37.25
C VAL A 13 30.83 2.82 -36.23
N LEU A 14 30.31 4.02 -36.29
CA LEU A 14 29.05 4.37 -35.62
C LEU A 14 27.96 3.54 -36.29
N MET A 15 27.63 2.42 -35.66
CA MET A 15 26.34 1.77 -35.84
C MET A 15 25.29 2.79 -35.41
N LEU A 16 24.86 3.61 -36.32
CA LEU A 16 23.61 4.32 -36.24
C LEU A 16 22.48 3.28 -36.30
N SER A 17 22.25 2.61 -35.19
CA SER A 17 20.95 1.99 -34.93
C SER A 17 19.98 3.14 -34.90
N ALA A 18 19.37 3.43 -36.04
CA ALA A 18 18.19 4.24 -36.14
C ALA A 18 17.10 3.55 -35.33
N CYS A 19 17.04 3.82 -34.02
CA CYS A 19 15.83 3.64 -33.28
C CYS A 19 14.80 4.59 -33.91
N SER A 20 14.02 4.03 -34.81
CA SER A 20 12.79 4.63 -35.27
C SER A 20 11.98 4.94 -34.02
N TYR A 21 11.94 6.21 -33.65
CA TYR A 21 11.08 6.73 -32.60
C TYR A 21 9.65 6.71 -33.17
N ASN A 22 9.11 5.49 -33.22
CA ASN A 22 7.69 5.32 -33.43
C ASN A 22 7.06 5.50 -32.04
N ASP A 23 6.47 6.65 -31.85
CA ASP A 23 5.59 7.01 -30.75
C ASP A 23 4.25 6.24 -30.85
N SER A 24 4.36 4.94 -31.04
CA SER A 24 3.27 3.98 -30.80
C SER A 24 3.52 3.47 -29.40
N ALA A 25 2.72 3.91 -28.42
CA ALA A 25 2.66 3.33 -27.10
C ALA A 25 2.66 1.81 -27.29
N SER A 26 3.79 1.17 -26.97
CA SER A 26 3.95 -0.27 -27.12
C SER A 26 2.93 -0.97 -26.24
N THR A 27 1.86 -1.46 -26.82
CA THR A 27 0.86 -2.35 -26.19
C THR A 27 1.40 -3.78 -26.00
N ALA A 28 2.72 -3.98 -26.14
CA ALA A 28 3.35 -5.27 -25.87
C ALA A 28 3.14 -5.66 -24.40
N ALA A 29 2.70 -6.88 -24.19
CA ALA A 29 2.61 -7.45 -22.84
C ALA A 29 4.00 -7.42 -22.18
N LEU A 30 4.03 -7.23 -20.85
CA LEU A 30 5.26 -7.29 -20.07
C LEU A 30 5.86 -8.70 -20.12
N SER A 31 7.19 -8.80 -20.11
CA SER A 31 7.88 -10.06 -19.86
C SER A 31 7.60 -10.54 -18.43
N GLU A 32 7.86 -11.82 -18.18
CA GLU A 32 7.67 -12.41 -16.84
C GLU A 32 8.49 -11.66 -15.78
N GLU A 33 9.72 -11.28 -16.10
CA GLU A 33 10.61 -10.52 -15.22
C GLU A 33 10.07 -9.12 -14.91
N GLU A 34 9.56 -8.41 -15.93
CA GLU A 34 8.91 -7.08 -15.74
C GLU A 34 7.62 -7.19 -14.92
N VAL A 35 6.87 -8.29 -15.06
CA VAL A 35 5.67 -8.55 -14.24
C VAL A 35 6.05 -8.76 -12.79
N GLN A 36 7.08 -9.58 -12.51
CA GLN A 36 7.61 -9.80 -11.16
C GLN A 36 8.11 -8.50 -10.54
N GLU A 37 8.88 -7.72 -11.29
CA GLU A 37 9.37 -6.41 -10.83
C GLU A 37 8.23 -5.46 -10.48
N SER A 38 7.19 -5.39 -11.31
CA SER A 38 6.02 -4.54 -11.05
C SER A 38 5.29 -4.94 -9.77
N VAL A 39 5.08 -6.23 -9.54
CA VAL A 39 4.44 -6.74 -8.31
C VAL A 39 5.32 -6.48 -7.09
N GLN A 40 6.63 -6.68 -7.22
CA GLN A 40 7.58 -6.42 -6.13
C GLN A 40 7.65 -4.93 -5.78
N ASN A 41 7.63 -4.06 -6.78
CA ASN A 41 7.62 -2.61 -6.58
C ASN A 41 6.33 -2.16 -5.85
N TYR A 42 5.18 -2.67 -6.26
CA TYR A 42 3.92 -2.42 -5.56
C TYR A 42 3.98 -2.87 -4.10
N TYR A 43 4.49 -4.08 -3.83
CA TYR A 43 4.71 -4.59 -2.47
C TYR A 43 5.62 -3.67 -1.65
N ASN A 44 6.74 -3.23 -2.24
CA ASN A 44 7.70 -2.38 -1.56
C ASN A 44 7.11 -1.00 -1.20
N GLU A 45 6.33 -0.40 -2.10
CA GLU A 45 5.65 0.87 -1.83
C GLU A 45 4.62 0.73 -0.72
N MET A 46 3.78 -0.31 -0.76
CA MET A 46 2.81 -0.57 0.30
C MET A 46 3.48 -0.86 1.65
N SER A 47 4.60 -1.59 1.66
CA SER A 47 5.38 -1.87 2.87
C SER A 47 5.98 -0.60 3.49
N LYS A 48 6.45 0.35 2.68
CA LYS A 48 6.93 1.65 3.18
C LYS A 48 5.81 2.44 3.85
N ILE A 49 4.63 2.45 3.23
CA ILE A 49 3.43 3.12 3.77
C ILE A 49 3.02 2.49 5.11
N GLU A 50 3.02 1.16 5.18
CA GLU A 50 2.72 0.44 6.42
C GLU A 50 3.73 0.74 7.54
N GLN A 51 5.02 0.81 7.20
CA GLN A 51 6.07 1.15 8.17
C GLN A 51 5.89 2.55 8.76
N LEU A 52 5.47 3.53 7.96
CA LEU A 52 5.14 4.88 8.45
C LEU A 52 3.99 4.82 9.46
N GLY A 53 2.94 4.06 9.16
CA GLY A 53 1.80 3.89 10.05
C GLY A 53 2.17 3.21 11.37
N LYS A 54 3.01 2.17 11.29
CA LYS A 54 3.52 1.47 12.48
C LYS A 54 4.33 2.40 13.37
N SER A 55 5.31 3.12 12.82
CA SER A 55 6.15 4.05 13.56
C SER A 55 5.33 5.17 14.20
N SER A 56 4.36 5.74 13.49
CA SER A 56 3.47 6.77 14.01
C SER A 56 2.64 6.28 15.20
N ARG A 57 2.11 5.07 15.09
CA ARG A 57 1.33 4.45 16.18
C ARG A 57 2.18 4.15 17.41
N GLU A 58 3.41 3.67 17.23
CA GLU A 58 4.35 3.41 18.31
C GLU A 58 4.66 4.71 19.06
N GLN A 59 5.03 5.80 18.37
CA GLN A 59 5.29 7.10 18.98
C GLN A 59 4.07 7.65 19.71
N PHE A 60 2.88 7.50 19.15
CA PHE A 60 1.64 7.93 19.78
C PHE A 60 1.38 7.15 21.07
N ASN A 61 1.53 5.82 21.08
CA ASN A 61 1.35 4.98 22.24
C ASN A 61 2.37 5.29 23.34
N GLU A 62 3.64 5.55 22.99
CA GLU A 62 4.67 5.98 23.93
C GLU A 62 4.28 7.30 24.62
N THR A 63 3.76 8.27 23.86
CA THR A 63 3.30 9.53 24.44
C THR A 63 2.09 9.36 25.34
N ILE A 64 1.12 8.49 25.00
CA ILE A 64 -0.02 8.14 25.86
C ILE A 64 0.48 7.55 27.18
N ALA A 65 1.42 6.61 27.12
CA ALA A 65 1.99 5.99 28.31
C ALA A 65 2.70 7.02 29.20
N ALA A 66 3.51 7.90 28.61
CA ALA A 66 4.21 8.98 29.32
C ALA A 66 3.22 9.99 29.97
N TYR A 67 2.16 10.35 29.25
CA TYR A 67 1.12 11.25 29.77
C TYR A 67 0.36 10.58 30.93
N SER A 68 0.00 9.32 30.82
CA SER A 68 -0.65 8.55 31.89
C SER A 68 0.24 8.40 33.13
N ALA A 69 1.55 8.32 32.95
CA ALA A 69 2.54 8.28 34.02
C ALA A 69 2.87 9.68 34.64
N GLY A 70 2.28 10.75 34.09
CA GLY A 70 2.56 12.14 34.54
C GLY A 70 3.94 12.67 34.14
N THR A 71 4.63 12.01 33.19
CA THR A 71 5.94 12.40 32.68
C THR A 71 5.88 13.22 31.39
N ALA A 72 4.74 13.21 30.69
CA ALA A 72 4.47 14.09 29.57
C ALA A 72 3.38 15.12 29.90
N THR A 73 3.46 16.28 29.28
CA THR A 73 2.52 17.38 29.45
C THR A 73 1.31 17.26 28.53
N SER A 74 0.20 17.95 28.84
CA SER A 74 -0.96 18.04 27.95
C SER A 74 -0.60 18.57 26.57
N LYS A 75 0.34 19.52 26.47
CA LYS A 75 0.81 20.08 25.21
C LYS A 75 1.55 19.04 24.34
N GLU A 76 2.33 18.16 24.97
CA GLU A 76 3.00 17.05 24.26
C GLU A 76 1.97 16.03 23.77
N MET A 77 0.95 15.74 24.56
CA MET A 77 -0.16 14.87 24.16
C MET A 77 -0.95 15.46 22.97
N GLU A 78 -1.32 16.75 23.02
CA GLU A 78 -1.99 17.44 21.90
C GLU A 78 -1.15 17.38 20.63
N LYS A 79 0.16 17.60 20.72
CA LYS A 79 1.08 17.50 19.60
C LYS A 79 1.14 16.08 19.03
N ALA A 80 1.18 15.06 19.88
CA ALA A 80 1.19 13.66 19.45
C ALA A 80 -0.10 13.27 18.72
N ILE A 81 -1.26 13.73 19.22
CA ILE A 81 -2.55 13.55 18.55
C ILE A 81 -2.52 14.18 17.14
N ALA A 82 -2.06 15.44 17.04
CA ALA A 82 -1.99 16.13 15.76
C ALA A 82 -1.07 15.39 14.77
N GLN A 83 0.12 14.99 15.21
CA GLN A 83 1.08 14.24 14.39
C GLN A 83 0.52 12.89 13.93
N PHE A 84 -0.17 12.16 14.81
CA PHE A 84 -0.81 10.90 14.44
C PHE A 84 -1.89 11.08 13.38
N LYS A 85 -2.73 12.11 13.50
CA LYS A 85 -3.78 12.46 12.53
C LYS A 85 -3.18 12.87 11.17
N ASP A 86 -2.15 13.70 11.19
CA ASP A 86 -1.45 14.15 9.97
C ASP A 86 -0.83 12.95 9.24
N THR A 87 -0.15 12.06 9.98
CA THR A 87 0.42 10.83 9.41
C THR A 87 -0.66 9.92 8.83
N ALA A 88 -1.79 9.73 9.51
CA ALA A 88 -2.89 8.90 9.00
C ALA A 88 -3.46 9.45 7.68
N THR A 89 -3.60 10.79 7.57
CA THR A 89 -4.03 11.47 6.34
C THR A 89 -3.01 11.28 5.22
N ASP A 90 -1.73 11.39 5.54
CA ASP A 90 -0.62 11.26 4.58
C ASP A 90 -0.54 9.84 4.02
N ILE A 91 -0.62 8.83 4.89
CA ILE A 91 -0.66 7.41 4.52
C ILE A 91 -1.85 7.11 3.60
N SER A 92 -3.04 7.59 3.95
CA SER A 92 -4.25 7.45 3.12
C SER A 92 -4.05 8.05 1.73
N SER A 93 -3.41 9.24 1.66
CA SER A 93 -3.07 9.91 0.40
C SER A 93 -2.02 9.16 -0.41
N GLN A 94 -0.96 8.65 0.23
CA GLN A 94 0.10 7.90 -0.44
C GLN A 94 -0.42 6.58 -1.02
N ALA A 95 -1.21 5.82 -0.25
CA ALA A 95 -1.79 4.56 -0.70
C ALA A 95 -2.68 4.71 -1.95
N LYS A 96 -3.34 5.86 -2.12
CA LYS A 96 -4.13 6.18 -3.32
C LYS A 96 -3.28 6.46 -4.57
N LYS A 97 -2.01 6.79 -4.40
CA LYS A 97 -1.09 7.19 -5.48
C LYS A 97 -0.19 6.06 -5.96
N VAL A 98 -0.20 4.91 -5.28
CA VAL A 98 0.58 3.76 -5.74
C VAL A 98 -0.01 3.27 -7.05
N GLU A 99 0.82 3.27 -8.10
CA GLU A 99 0.38 2.94 -9.45
C GLU A 99 0.49 1.45 -9.73
N ILE A 100 -0.50 0.92 -10.46
CA ILE A 100 -0.52 -0.44 -10.99
C ILE A 100 -0.45 -0.34 -12.51
N SER A 101 0.53 -1.00 -13.11
CA SER A 101 0.71 -0.96 -14.56
C SER A 101 -0.46 -1.62 -15.30
N ASP A 102 -1.03 -0.91 -16.28
CA ASP A 102 -2.07 -1.45 -17.16
C ASP A 102 -1.58 -2.56 -18.10
N ARG A 103 -0.25 -2.72 -18.21
CA ARG A 103 0.39 -3.75 -19.05
C ARG A 103 0.53 -5.11 -18.35
N LEU A 104 0.17 -5.20 -17.07
CA LEU A 104 0.19 -6.45 -16.31
C LEU A 104 -0.81 -7.47 -16.90
N PRO A 105 -0.52 -8.78 -16.81
CA PRO A 105 -1.50 -9.83 -17.10
C PRO A 105 -2.79 -9.60 -16.31
N GLU A 106 -3.93 -9.77 -16.95
CA GLU A 106 -5.25 -9.44 -16.36
C GLU A 106 -5.46 -10.04 -14.96
N LYS A 107 -5.07 -11.31 -14.78
CA LYS A 107 -5.18 -11.97 -13.47
C LYS A 107 -4.36 -11.28 -12.38
N VAL A 108 -3.12 -10.89 -12.69
CA VAL A 108 -2.21 -10.22 -11.73
C VAL A 108 -2.71 -8.80 -11.44
N LYS A 109 -3.07 -8.07 -12.50
CA LYS A 109 -3.64 -6.72 -12.37
C LYS A 109 -4.87 -6.73 -11.47
N LYS A 110 -5.81 -7.64 -11.71
CA LYS A 110 -7.03 -7.77 -10.88
C LYS A 110 -6.71 -7.99 -9.41
N LEU A 111 -5.73 -8.85 -9.08
CA LEU A 111 -5.32 -9.10 -7.70
C LEU A 111 -4.72 -7.86 -7.05
N LEU A 112 -3.90 -7.10 -7.79
CA LEU A 112 -3.34 -5.85 -7.27
C LEU A 112 -4.40 -4.75 -7.14
N ASP A 113 -5.34 -4.64 -8.08
CA ASP A 113 -6.47 -3.70 -7.99
C ASP A 113 -7.34 -3.99 -6.75
N GLU A 114 -7.66 -5.27 -6.49
CA GLU A 114 -8.39 -5.70 -5.29
C GLU A 114 -7.61 -5.37 -4.00
N ALA A 115 -6.29 -5.63 -4.00
CA ALA A 115 -5.41 -5.27 -2.89
C ALA A 115 -5.40 -3.75 -2.67
N GLN A 116 -5.27 -2.96 -3.73
CA GLN A 116 -5.25 -1.50 -3.65
C GLN A 116 -6.54 -0.92 -3.08
N ILE A 117 -7.70 -1.39 -3.55
CA ILE A 117 -9.01 -0.96 -3.03
C ILE A 117 -9.11 -1.26 -1.53
N ALA A 118 -8.67 -2.45 -1.12
CA ALA A 118 -8.69 -2.85 0.28
C ALA A 118 -7.76 -2.01 1.15
N PHE A 119 -6.53 -1.75 0.72
CA PHE A 119 -5.58 -0.88 1.42
C PHE A 119 -6.09 0.56 1.50
N GLN A 120 -6.62 1.10 0.41
CA GLN A 120 -7.22 2.45 0.42
C GLN A 120 -8.38 2.54 1.40
N SER A 121 -9.24 1.51 1.44
CA SER A 121 -10.34 1.44 2.42
C SER A 121 -9.80 1.39 3.85
N ALA A 122 -8.83 0.50 4.12
CA ALA A 122 -8.21 0.36 5.44
C ALA A 122 -7.63 1.71 5.94
N TYR A 123 -6.80 2.35 5.13
CA TYR A 123 -6.17 3.62 5.51
C TYR A 123 -7.18 4.77 5.62
N SER A 124 -8.23 4.80 4.79
CA SER A 124 -9.31 5.79 4.91
C SER A 124 -10.09 5.62 6.21
N LEU A 125 -10.35 4.38 6.63
CA LEU A 125 -11.01 4.08 7.92
C LEU A 125 -10.10 4.45 9.10
N LYS A 126 -8.80 4.16 9.05
CA LYS A 126 -7.82 4.59 10.07
C LYS A 126 -7.71 6.10 10.15
N GLU A 127 -7.71 6.81 9.02
CA GLU A 127 -7.75 8.27 8.98
C GLU A 127 -9.02 8.81 9.65
N LYS A 128 -10.18 8.22 9.33
CA LYS A 128 -11.46 8.62 9.97
C LYS A 128 -11.42 8.36 11.46
N ALA A 129 -10.95 7.20 11.90
CA ALA A 129 -10.80 6.87 13.30
C ALA A 129 -9.85 7.85 14.03
N SER A 130 -8.68 8.18 13.42
CA SER A 130 -7.73 9.13 14.01
C SER A 130 -8.32 10.53 14.18
N LYS A 131 -9.10 11.00 13.21
CA LYS A 131 -9.80 12.30 13.28
C LYS A 131 -10.93 12.31 14.30
N GLY A 132 -11.55 11.16 14.56
CA GLY A 132 -12.61 11.01 15.55
C GLY A 132 -12.11 10.82 16.97
N ALA A 133 -10.84 10.48 17.18
CA ALA A 133 -10.30 10.09 18.49
C ALA A 133 -10.39 11.18 19.57
N ASP A 134 -10.45 12.46 19.20
CA ASP A 134 -10.60 13.61 20.09
C ASP A 134 -11.94 14.37 19.85
N SER A 135 -12.85 13.79 19.06
CA SER A 135 -14.17 14.36 18.78
C SER A 135 -15.20 13.83 19.77
N ALA A 136 -15.95 14.73 20.39
CA ALA A 136 -17.10 14.37 21.23
C ALA A 136 -18.24 13.70 20.42
N ASP A 137 -18.20 13.81 19.10
CA ASP A 137 -19.23 13.29 18.19
C ASP A 137 -19.01 11.82 17.82
N VAL A 138 -17.83 11.25 18.13
CA VAL A 138 -17.50 9.85 17.83
C VAL A 138 -17.52 9.04 19.13
N SER A 139 -18.42 8.07 19.22
CA SER A 139 -18.48 7.19 20.37
C SER A 139 -17.30 6.19 20.39
N ALA A 140 -17.00 5.65 21.58
CA ALA A 140 -15.98 4.60 21.71
C ALA A 140 -16.32 3.37 20.86
N ASP A 141 -17.60 3.03 20.71
CA ASP A 141 -18.06 1.90 19.91
C ASP A 141 -17.81 2.18 18.41
N GLU A 142 -18.14 3.38 17.91
CA GLU A 142 -17.85 3.77 16.53
C GLU A 142 -16.35 3.79 16.23
N PHE A 143 -15.53 4.29 17.16
CA PHE A 143 -14.08 4.25 17.02
C PHE A 143 -13.55 2.80 16.91
N ASN A 144 -14.04 1.91 17.75
CA ASN A 144 -13.66 0.49 17.72
C ASN A 144 -14.11 -0.18 16.42
N GLU A 145 -15.34 0.09 15.96
CA GLU A 145 -15.88 -0.43 14.69
C GLU A 145 -15.04 0.02 13.49
N LEU A 146 -14.68 1.30 13.42
CA LEU A 146 -13.82 1.84 12.38
C LEU A 146 -12.47 1.14 12.33
N ASN A 147 -11.86 0.89 13.50
CA ASN A 147 -10.58 0.20 13.58
C ASN A 147 -10.68 -1.28 13.19
N GLN A 148 -11.71 -1.99 13.63
CA GLN A 148 -11.94 -3.39 13.25
C GLN A 148 -12.16 -3.53 11.74
N ASN A 149 -13.00 -2.68 11.15
CA ASN A 149 -13.24 -2.68 9.71
C ASN A 149 -11.97 -2.35 8.93
N ALA A 150 -11.13 -1.43 9.42
CA ALA A 150 -9.84 -1.13 8.83
C ALA A 150 -8.90 -2.34 8.88
N ASP A 151 -8.83 -3.04 9.99
CA ASP A 151 -7.98 -4.23 10.15
C ASP A 151 -8.44 -5.38 9.24
N LEU A 152 -9.74 -5.60 9.09
CA LEU A 152 -10.30 -6.57 8.14
C LEU A 152 -9.95 -6.22 6.69
N ALA A 153 -10.11 -4.96 6.30
CA ALA A 153 -9.74 -4.49 4.97
C ALA A 153 -8.23 -4.63 4.72
N MET A 154 -7.39 -4.35 5.72
CA MET A 154 -5.94 -4.54 5.65
C MET A 154 -5.57 -6.01 5.40
N LEU A 155 -6.15 -6.94 6.16
CA LEU A 155 -5.92 -8.38 6.01
C LEU A 155 -6.34 -8.86 4.62
N TYR A 156 -7.47 -8.39 4.09
CA TYR A 156 -7.91 -8.73 2.75
C TYR A 156 -6.92 -8.21 1.68
N GLY A 157 -6.45 -6.96 1.83
CA GLY A 157 -5.45 -6.38 0.94
C GLY A 157 -4.14 -7.16 0.93
N ILE A 158 -3.64 -7.56 2.10
CA ILE A 158 -2.44 -8.40 2.26
C ILE A 158 -2.65 -9.77 1.59
N SER A 159 -3.81 -10.39 1.76
CA SER A 159 -4.13 -11.66 1.11
C SER A 159 -4.06 -11.54 -0.42
N LYS A 160 -4.69 -10.53 -1.00
CA LYS A 160 -4.69 -10.30 -2.45
C LYS A 160 -3.31 -9.99 -3.01
N LEU A 161 -2.53 -9.21 -2.29
CA LEU A 161 -1.14 -8.94 -2.66
C LEU A 161 -0.28 -10.22 -2.61
N ASN A 162 -0.46 -11.06 -1.61
CA ASN A 162 0.24 -12.35 -1.55
C ASN A 162 -0.21 -13.30 -2.66
N GLU A 163 -1.51 -13.34 -3.00
CA GLU A 163 -2.00 -14.07 -4.17
C GLU A 163 -1.34 -13.59 -5.48
N ALA A 164 -1.15 -12.28 -5.67
CA ALA A 164 -0.43 -11.73 -6.81
C ALA A 164 1.04 -12.15 -6.82
N ARG A 165 1.71 -12.13 -5.67
CA ARG A 165 3.11 -12.58 -5.52
C ARG A 165 3.28 -14.07 -5.79
N VAL A 166 2.33 -14.90 -5.36
CA VAL A 166 2.30 -16.34 -5.69
C VAL A 166 2.07 -16.55 -7.19
N ALA A 167 1.11 -15.80 -7.78
CA ALA A 167 0.79 -15.92 -9.21
C ALA A 167 1.97 -15.53 -10.13
N THR A 168 2.93 -14.76 -9.62
CA THR A 168 4.14 -14.33 -10.34
C THR A 168 5.41 -15.08 -9.90
N GLY A 169 5.29 -16.09 -9.02
CA GLY A 169 6.43 -16.86 -8.55
C GLY A 169 7.35 -16.14 -7.55
N LEU A 170 6.95 -14.97 -7.04
CA LEU A 170 7.68 -14.22 -5.99
C LEU A 170 7.51 -14.83 -4.58
N LEU A 171 6.49 -15.66 -4.41
CA LEU A 171 6.22 -16.45 -3.21
C LEU A 171 5.86 -17.87 -3.58
N GLU A 172 6.30 -18.82 -2.78
CA GLU A 172 5.77 -20.18 -2.87
C GLU A 172 4.34 -20.23 -2.30
N PRO A 173 3.43 -21.01 -2.93
CA PRO A 173 2.11 -21.24 -2.37
C PRO A 173 2.22 -21.86 -0.98
N ASP A 174 1.49 -21.33 -0.03
CA ASP A 174 1.39 -21.94 1.30
C ASP A 174 0.72 -23.32 1.17
N LYS A 175 1.48 -24.37 1.43
CA LYS A 175 1.04 -25.77 1.26
C LYS A 175 0.00 -26.19 2.29
N ASP A 176 -0.13 -25.40 3.36
CA ASP A 176 -1.02 -25.66 4.49
C ASP A 176 -2.25 -24.72 4.48
N ALA A 177 -2.35 -23.81 3.52
CA ALA A 177 -3.52 -22.94 3.37
C ALA A 177 -4.71 -23.77 2.87
N ASP A 178 -5.65 -24.06 3.76
CA ASP A 178 -6.92 -24.69 3.41
C ASP A 178 -7.69 -23.76 2.44
N PRO A 179 -7.93 -24.19 1.18
CA PRO A 179 -8.62 -23.36 0.19
C PRO A 179 -10.08 -23.02 0.58
N LYS A 180 -10.62 -23.64 1.62
CA LYS A 180 -11.95 -23.35 2.16
C LYS A 180 -11.99 -22.11 3.07
N ALA A 181 -10.92 -21.75 3.74
CA ALA A 181 -10.90 -20.62 4.66
C ALA A 181 -11.01 -19.27 3.93
N ALA A 182 -10.55 -19.19 2.67
CA ALA A 182 -10.63 -17.98 1.83
C ALA A 182 -12.05 -17.74 1.25
N ALA A 183 -12.90 -18.76 1.17
CA ALA A 183 -14.22 -18.66 0.56
C ALA A 183 -15.33 -18.22 1.54
N ASP A 184 -15.10 -18.35 2.86
CA ASP A 184 -16.11 -18.06 3.90
C ASP A 184 -16.05 -16.64 4.46
N SER A 185 -15.12 -15.80 4.01
CA SER A 185 -15.12 -14.36 4.30
C SER A 185 -16.14 -13.64 3.43
N LYS A 186 -17.39 -14.09 3.44
CA LYS A 186 -18.52 -13.32 2.95
C LYS A 186 -18.65 -12.07 3.82
N VAL A 187 -18.40 -10.92 3.20
CA VAL A 187 -18.78 -9.61 3.71
C VAL A 187 -20.22 -9.70 4.22
N VAL A 188 -20.38 -9.66 5.54
CA VAL A 188 -21.68 -9.54 6.19
C VAL A 188 -22.16 -8.10 5.96
N THR A 189 -22.83 -7.87 4.85
CA THR A 189 -23.70 -6.69 4.69
C THR A 189 -24.99 -6.96 5.49
N GLY A 190 -24.89 -6.77 6.80
CA GLY A 190 -26.02 -6.89 7.71
C GLY A 190 -26.83 -5.62 7.79
N THR A 191 -27.73 -5.40 6.82
CA THR A 191 -28.92 -4.59 7.00
C THR A 191 -30.00 -5.46 7.64
N ASP A 192 -30.04 -5.50 8.95
CA ASP A 192 -31.23 -5.94 9.68
C ASP A 192 -31.77 -4.78 10.53
N SER A 193 -32.61 -3.99 9.89
CA SER A 193 -33.52 -3.06 10.54
C SER A 193 -34.55 -3.86 11.34
N LYS A 194 -34.31 -4.07 12.61
CA LYS A 194 -35.36 -4.56 13.52
C LYS A 194 -36.17 -3.40 14.02
N THR A 195 -37.32 -3.19 13.38
CA THR A 195 -38.46 -2.40 13.83
C THR A 195 -38.87 -2.84 15.21
N VAL A 196 -38.68 -2.01 16.22
CA VAL A 196 -39.33 -2.11 17.52
C VAL A 196 -40.59 -1.26 17.44
N LYS A 197 -41.74 -1.91 17.52
CA LYS A 197 -43.07 -1.30 17.62
C LYS A 197 -43.42 -1.09 19.09
N PRO A 198 -44.24 -0.05 19.45
CA PRO A 198 -44.42 0.54 20.77
C PRO A 198 -45.00 -0.38 21.82
#